data_273231ced71804bf9bc2e79bba1c34bd
#
_entry.id   273231ced71804bf9bc2e79bba1c34bd
#
_cell.length_a   1.000
_cell.length_b   1.000
_cell.length_c   1.000
_cell.angle_alpha   90.00
_cell.angle_beta   90.00
_cell.angle_gamma   90.00
#
_symmetry.space_group_name_H-M   'P 1'
#
loop_
_entity.id
_entity.type
_entity.pdbx_description
1 polymer ?
#
loop_
_entity_poly.entity_id
_entity_poly.type
_entity_poly.pdbx_seq_one_letter_code
_entity_poly.pdbx_strand_id
1 'polypeptide(L)'
;MDAISALYPDVNDWVSERSFAHALGFGGKVDLHSPSTGIVIDFKGKDGDFTDGKELAYDQHLQLAAYQKGLDLPNAECVNVFVSRTHPGCFSTHIWTVGEIQDGREIFKAALKLWRLVKKYSP
;
A
#
# COMPACT_ATOMS: atom_id res chain seq x y z
N MET A 1 -13.80 10.05 4.09
CA MET A 1 -12.40 10.43 3.75
C MET A 1 -11.76 11.37 4.76
N ASP A 2 -12.36 11.47 5.95
CA ASP A 2 -11.88 12.42 6.96
C ASP A 2 -10.45 12.16 7.41
N ALA A 3 -10.06 10.89 7.59
CA ALA A 3 -8.70 10.53 7.97
C ALA A 3 -7.67 10.97 6.93
N ILE A 4 -8.00 10.81 5.65
CA ILE A 4 -7.10 11.17 4.55
C ILE A 4 -7.04 12.71 4.41
N SER A 5 -8.16 13.39 4.51
CA SER A 5 -8.20 14.84 4.44
C SER A 5 -7.44 15.49 5.60
N ALA A 6 -7.47 14.88 6.78
CA ALA A 6 -6.72 15.35 7.93
C ALA A 6 -5.22 15.16 7.74
N LEU A 7 -4.81 14.04 7.13
CA LEU A 7 -3.40 13.71 6.92
C LEU A 7 -2.79 14.48 5.75
N TYR A 8 -3.56 14.66 4.67
CA TYR A 8 -3.10 15.31 3.44
C TYR A 8 -4.12 16.35 2.96
N PRO A 9 -4.26 17.48 3.67
CA PRO A 9 -5.31 18.46 3.38
C PRO A 9 -5.17 19.17 2.04
N ASP A 10 -3.96 19.24 1.48
CA ASP A 10 -3.69 19.98 0.26
C ASP A 10 -3.74 19.13 -1.01
N VAL A 11 -3.98 17.83 -0.88
CA VAL A 11 -4.07 16.93 -2.04
C VAL A 11 -5.48 16.97 -2.60
N ASN A 12 -5.60 17.19 -3.90
CA ASN A 12 -6.89 17.30 -4.58
C ASN A 12 -7.02 16.45 -5.86
N ASP A 13 -6.02 15.62 -6.14
CA ASP A 13 -5.99 14.77 -7.33
C ASP A 13 -6.06 13.26 -6.98
N TRP A 14 -6.80 12.92 -5.93
CA TRP A 14 -6.95 11.52 -5.53
C TRP A 14 -7.61 10.69 -6.62
N VAL A 15 -6.99 9.56 -6.93
CA VAL A 15 -7.53 8.54 -7.83
C VAL A 15 -7.83 7.30 -7.02
N SER A 16 -9.09 6.85 -7.03
CA SER A 16 -9.50 5.67 -6.30
C SER A 16 -9.56 4.45 -7.21
N GLU A 17 -9.24 3.30 -6.64
CA GLU A 17 -9.40 1.98 -7.27
C GLU A 17 -8.70 1.83 -8.61
N ARG A 18 -7.48 2.34 -8.70
CA ARG A 18 -6.67 2.22 -9.93
C ARG A 18 -6.13 0.81 -10.09
N SER A 19 -6.54 0.14 -11.17
CA SER A 19 -6.01 -1.16 -11.56
C SER A 19 -4.79 -1.00 -12.46
N PHE A 20 -3.85 -1.93 -12.36
CA PHE A 20 -2.70 -1.99 -13.24
C PHE A 20 -2.31 -3.44 -13.53
N ALA A 21 -1.63 -3.62 -14.67
CA ALA A 21 -0.97 -4.88 -15.04
C ALA A 21 0.46 -4.52 -15.45
N HIS A 22 1.45 -5.17 -14.85
CA HIS A 22 2.85 -4.88 -15.10
C HIS A 22 3.47 -5.90 -16.04
N ALA A 23 4.39 -5.46 -16.90
CA ALA A 23 5.08 -6.33 -17.87
C ALA A 23 5.85 -7.47 -17.21
N LEU A 24 6.25 -7.32 -15.95
CA LEU A 24 6.94 -8.37 -15.20
C LEU A 24 6.02 -9.50 -14.72
N GLY A 25 4.73 -9.43 -14.99
CA GLY A 25 3.81 -10.53 -14.72
C GLY A 25 3.01 -10.41 -13.44
N PHE A 26 2.84 -9.20 -12.91
CA PHE A 26 2.00 -8.97 -11.75
C PHE A 26 1.02 -7.83 -12.01
N GLY A 27 -0.05 -7.81 -11.25
CA GLY A 27 -1.04 -6.75 -11.31
C GLY A 27 -1.64 -6.49 -9.96
N GLY A 28 -2.46 -5.46 -9.87
CA GLY A 28 -3.12 -5.11 -8.62
C GLY A 28 -4.12 -4.00 -8.81
N LYS A 29 -4.79 -3.65 -7.71
CA LYS A 29 -5.77 -2.57 -7.65
C LYS A 29 -5.43 -1.72 -6.43
N VAL A 30 -5.02 -0.48 -6.68
CA VAL A 30 -4.62 0.45 -5.63
C VAL A 30 -5.86 1.17 -5.11
N ASP A 31 -6.06 1.16 -3.79
CA ASP A 31 -7.25 1.76 -3.18
C ASP A 31 -7.32 3.25 -3.45
N LEU A 32 -6.21 3.97 -3.23
CA LEU A 32 -6.18 5.42 -3.38
C LEU A 32 -4.75 5.87 -3.64
N HIS A 33 -4.56 6.79 -4.59
CA HIS A 33 -3.24 7.39 -4.81
C HIS A 33 -3.38 8.79 -5.37
N SER A 34 -2.32 9.59 -5.19
CA SER A 34 -2.19 10.92 -5.77
C SER A 34 -0.96 10.93 -6.69
N PRO A 35 -1.16 10.99 -8.01
CA PRO A 35 -0.01 10.97 -8.93
C PRO A 35 0.82 12.25 -8.88
N SER A 36 0.20 13.40 -8.61
CA SER A 36 0.94 14.66 -8.58
C SER A 36 1.80 14.81 -7.32
N THR A 37 1.33 14.33 -6.19
CA THR A 37 2.04 14.42 -4.91
C THR A 37 2.91 13.20 -4.64
N GLY A 38 2.61 12.07 -5.27
CA GLY A 38 3.34 10.82 -5.08
C GLY A 38 3.01 10.15 -3.75
N ILE A 39 1.74 9.80 -3.56
CA ILE A 39 1.24 9.12 -2.36
C ILE A 39 0.43 7.90 -2.79
N VAL A 40 0.69 6.77 -2.14
CA VAL A 40 -0.05 5.51 -2.36
C VAL A 40 -0.61 5.06 -1.02
N ILE A 41 -1.92 4.83 -0.98
CA ILE A 41 -2.63 4.46 0.25
C ILE A 41 -3.36 3.15 0.04
N ASP A 42 -3.23 2.25 1.02
CA ASP A 42 -3.94 0.99 1.07
C ASP A 42 -4.72 0.90 2.39
N PHE A 43 -6.00 0.58 2.30
CA PHE A 43 -6.87 0.42 3.46
C PHE A 43 -6.91 -1.04 3.90
N LYS A 44 -6.82 -1.27 5.21
CA LYS A 44 -6.93 -2.61 5.79
C LYS A 44 -7.94 -2.60 6.94
N GLY A 45 -8.87 -3.56 6.92
CA GLY A 45 -9.80 -3.76 8.02
C GLY A 45 -9.16 -4.59 9.13
N LYS A 46 -9.32 -4.14 10.37
CA LYS A 46 -8.87 -4.86 11.57
C LYS A 46 -9.95 -4.75 12.64
N ASP A 47 -10.00 -5.73 13.53
CA ASP A 47 -10.93 -5.72 14.66
C ASP A 47 -10.34 -4.94 15.84
N GLY A 48 -11.20 -4.37 16.67
CA GLY A 48 -10.79 -3.64 17.87
C GLY A 48 -10.85 -2.14 17.72
N ASP A 49 -10.58 -1.44 18.82
CA ASP A 49 -10.57 0.03 18.85
C ASP A 49 -9.15 0.62 18.77
N PHE A 50 -8.13 -0.23 18.61
CA PHE A 50 -6.72 0.14 18.45
C PHE A 50 -6.10 0.80 19.69
N THR A 51 -6.70 0.60 20.88
CA THR A 51 -6.19 1.19 22.11
C THR A 51 -5.29 0.23 22.91
N ASP A 52 -5.15 -1.01 22.48
CA ASP A 52 -4.38 -2.03 23.19
C ASP A 52 -2.86 -1.95 22.95
N GLY A 53 -2.40 -1.00 22.15
CA GLY A 53 -0.99 -0.85 21.84
C GLY A 53 -0.42 -1.91 20.91
N LYS A 54 -1.26 -2.77 20.37
CA LYS A 54 -0.84 -3.84 19.47
C LYS A 54 -0.40 -3.27 18.13
N GLU A 55 0.72 -3.79 17.62
CA GLU A 55 1.21 -3.41 16.31
C GLU A 55 0.26 -3.89 15.21
N LEU A 56 -0.16 -2.99 14.33
CA LEU A 56 -1.04 -3.30 13.21
C LEU A 56 -0.28 -3.47 11.89
N ALA A 57 0.86 -2.81 11.75
CA ALA A 57 1.64 -2.82 10.52
C ALA A 57 2.75 -3.87 10.60
N TYR A 58 2.63 -4.94 9.81
CA TYR A 58 3.61 -6.03 9.80
C TYR A 58 4.31 -6.15 8.44
N ASP A 59 3.58 -6.59 7.42
CA ASP A 59 4.14 -6.94 6.12
C ASP A 59 3.44 -6.25 4.94
N GLN A 60 2.56 -5.30 5.21
CA GLN A 60 1.79 -4.62 4.17
C GLN A 60 2.68 -3.79 3.24
N HIS A 61 3.90 -3.47 3.65
CA HIS A 61 4.85 -2.73 2.83
C HIS A 61 5.25 -3.47 1.56
N LEU A 62 5.16 -4.80 1.53
CA LEU A 62 5.35 -5.60 0.33
C LEU A 62 4.38 -5.21 -0.77
N GLN A 63 3.10 -5.12 -0.42
CA GLN A 63 2.04 -4.76 -1.34
C GLN A 63 2.19 -3.32 -1.84
N LEU A 64 2.51 -2.40 -0.93
CA LEU A 64 2.71 -0.99 -1.27
C LEU A 64 3.93 -0.79 -2.18
N ALA A 65 5.00 -1.53 -1.97
CA ALA A 65 6.17 -1.51 -2.83
C ALA A 65 5.83 -1.98 -4.25
N ALA A 66 5.01 -3.03 -4.36
CA ALA A 66 4.51 -3.51 -5.65
C ALA A 66 3.64 -2.46 -6.34
N TYR A 67 2.81 -1.74 -5.59
CA TYR A 67 1.96 -0.68 -6.12
C TYR A 67 2.78 0.49 -6.65
N GLN A 68 3.84 0.90 -5.95
CA GLN A 68 4.76 1.94 -6.45
C GLN A 68 5.27 1.58 -7.83
N LYS A 69 5.69 0.33 -8.00
CA LYS A 69 6.23 -0.15 -9.27
C LYS A 69 5.15 -0.23 -10.34
N GLY A 70 3.98 -0.74 -9.98
CA GLY A 70 2.86 -0.88 -10.90
C GLY A 70 2.32 0.45 -11.41
N LEU A 71 2.33 1.49 -10.57
CA LEU A 71 1.89 2.83 -10.92
C LEU A 71 3.00 3.69 -11.51
N ASP A 72 4.23 3.19 -11.58
CA ASP A 72 5.42 3.94 -11.99
C ASP A 72 5.65 5.19 -11.14
N LEU A 73 5.49 5.03 -9.82
CA LEU A 73 5.72 6.08 -8.82
C LEU A 73 6.78 5.61 -7.83
N PRO A 74 8.05 5.48 -8.23
CA PRO A 74 9.08 4.80 -7.42
C PRO A 74 9.45 5.51 -6.12
N ASN A 75 9.11 6.79 -5.99
CA ASN A 75 9.42 7.56 -4.80
C ASN A 75 8.17 7.95 -4.01
N ALA A 76 7.03 7.33 -4.30
CA ALA A 76 5.77 7.65 -3.64
C ALA A 76 5.84 7.29 -2.15
N GLU A 77 5.26 8.17 -1.32
CA GLU A 77 5.04 7.87 0.09
C GLU A 77 3.97 6.78 0.20
N CYS A 78 4.25 5.75 0.98
CA CYS A 78 3.36 4.60 1.14
C CYS A 78 2.74 4.60 2.52
N VAL A 79 1.42 4.49 2.57
CA VAL A 79 0.64 4.61 3.80
C VAL A 79 -0.37 3.49 3.87
N ASN A 80 -0.45 2.83 5.02
CA ASN A 80 -1.59 1.98 5.35
C ASN A 80 -2.52 2.75 6.29
N VAL A 81 -3.81 2.69 6.01
CA VAL A 81 -4.86 3.17 6.91
C VAL A 81 -5.63 1.96 7.41
N PHE A 82 -5.54 1.72 8.71
CA PHE A 82 -6.25 0.62 9.36
C PHE A 82 -7.57 1.15 9.87
N VAL A 83 -8.66 0.52 9.44
CA VAL A 83 -10.02 0.91 9.80
C VAL A 83 -10.62 -0.20 10.64
N SER A 84 -11.21 0.17 11.79
CA SER A 84 -11.85 -0.81 12.66
C SER A 84 -13.13 -1.35 12.04
N ARG A 85 -13.24 -2.68 11.98
CA ARG A 85 -14.47 -3.37 11.56
C ARG A 85 -15.50 -3.48 12.66
N THR A 86 -15.08 -3.31 13.93
CA THR A 86 -15.92 -3.54 15.10
C THR A 86 -16.26 -2.26 15.86
N HIS A 87 -15.48 -1.19 15.65
CA HIS A 87 -15.65 0.10 16.35
C HIS A 87 -15.69 1.22 15.31
N PRO A 88 -16.89 1.58 14.80
CA PRO A 88 -17.03 2.61 13.75
C PRO A 88 -16.36 3.93 14.16
N GLY A 89 -15.64 4.52 13.22
CA GLY A 89 -14.93 5.78 13.44
C GLY A 89 -13.51 5.63 13.98
N CYS A 90 -13.11 4.43 14.43
CA CYS A 90 -11.73 4.19 14.86
C CYS A 90 -10.83 3.86 13.66
N PHE A 91 -9.72 4.55 13.56
CA PHE A 91 -8.73 4.30 12.53
C PHE A 91 -7.31 4.54 13.06
N SER A 92 -6.32 3.97 12.38
CA SER A 92 -4.91 4.18 12.67
C SER A 92 -4.15 4.25 11.36
N THR A 93 -3.14 5.12 11.27
CA THR A 93 -2.33 5.28 10.07
C THR A 93 -0.90 4.86 10.31
N HIS A 94 -0.27 4.27 9.31
CA HIS A 94 1.14 3.93 9.34
C HIS A 94 1.80 4.40 8.05
N ILE A 95 2.74 5.33 8.18
CA ILE A 95 3.53 5.84 7.06
C ILE A 95 4.84 5.08 7.04
N TRP A 96 5.07 4.31 5.97
CA TRP A 96 6.27 3.49 5.84
C TRP A 96 7.48 4.36 5.47
N THR A 97 8.62 4.06 6.09
CA THR A 97 9.88 4.76 5.75
C THR A 97 10.40 4.29 4.38
N VAL A 98 11.27 5.10 3.78
CA VAL A 98 11.92 4.75 2.52
C VAL A 98 12.68 3.43 2.64
N GLY A 99 13.39 3.22 3.76
CA GLY A 99 14.11 1.98 4.00
C GLY A 99 13.22 0.76 4.09
N GLU A 100 12.09 0.88 4.79
CA GLU A 100 11.11 -0.19 4.90
C GLU A 100 10.52 -0.56 3.53
N ILE A 101 10.22 0.44 2.71
CA ILE A 101 9.70 0.20 1.37
C ILE A 101 10.76 -0.42 0.46
N GLN A 102 12.02 -0.03 0.58
CA GLN A 102 13.11 -0.67 -0.14
C GLN A 102 13.23 -2.15 0.22
N ASP A 103 13.13 -2.49 1.50
CA ASP A 103 13.11 -3.88 1.96
C ASP A 103 11.92 -4.63 1.38
N GLY A 104 10.74 -4.02 1.39
CA GLY A 104 9.54 -4.60 0.80
C GLY A 104 9.70 -4.86 -0.69
N ARG A 105 10.36 -3.95 -1.40
CA ARG A 105 10.64 -4.09 -2.83
C ARG A 105 11.57 -5.28 -3.10
N GLU A 106 12.61 -5.45 -2.30
CA GLU A 106 13.54 -6.58 -2.45
C GLU A 106 12.85 -7.92 -2.15
N ILE A 107 12.03 -7.98 -1.11
CA ILE A 107 11.26 -9.18 -0.79
C ILE A 107 10.27 -9.49 -1.90
N PHE A 108 9.58 -8.47 -2.42
CA PHE A 108 8.63 -8.65 -3.52
C PHE A 108 9.33 -9.19 -4.78
N LYS A 109 10.51 -8.69 -5.12
CA LYS A 109 11.29 -9.19 -6.25
C LYS A 109 11.62 -10.67 -6.08
N ALA A 110 12.04 -11.07 -4.88
CA ALA A 110 12.37 -12.46 -4.57
C ALA A 110 11.12 -13.36 -4.69
N ALA A 111 9.99 -12.89 -4.18
CA ALA A 111 8.72 -13.62 -4.26
C ALA A 111 8.26 -13.78 -5.72
N LEU A 112 8.37 -12.72 -6.52
CA LEU A 112 8.00 -12.75 -7.93
C LEU A 112 8.90 -13.70 -8.72
N LYS A 113 10.19 -13.70 -8.44
CA LYS A 113 11.14 -14.63 -9.07
C LYS A 113 10.78 -16.08 -8.74
N LEU A 114 10.49 -16.36 -7.47
CA LEU A 114 10.07 -17.68 -7.03
C LEU A 114 8.79 -18.12 -7.74
N TRP A 115 7.80 -17.26 -7.81
CA TRP A 115 6.52 -17.53 -8.48
C TRP A 115 6.73 -17.90 -9.95
N ARG A 116 7.57 -17.14 -10.67
CA ARG A 116 7.88 -17.39 -12.08
C ARG A 116 8.55 -18.74 -12.28
N LEU A 117 9.49 -19.10 -11.40
CA LEU A 117 10.17 -20.39 -11.47
C LEU A 117 9.23 -21.56 -11.23
N VAL A 118 8.36 -21.42 -10.21
CA VAL A 118 7.37 -22.45 -9.86
C VAL A 118 6.34 -22.63 -10.96
N LYS A 119 5.82 -21.53 -11.51
CA LYS A 119 4.77 -21.56 -12.56
C LYS A 119 5.35 -21.64 -13.97
N LYS A 120 6.67 -21.59 -14.12
CA LYS A 120 7.36 -21.54 -15.42
C LYS A 120 6.84 -20.39 -16.29
N TYR A 121 6.51 -19.27 -15.67
CA TYR A 121 6.02 -18.08 -16.33
C TYR A 121 7.19 -17.26 -16.88
N SER A 122 7.05 -16.78 -18.13
CA SER A 122 8.02 -15.86 -18.76
C SER A 122 7.25 -14.70 -19.36
N PRO A 123 7.47 -13.47 -18.86
CA PRO A 123 6.76 -12.31 -19.39
C PRO A 123 7.19 -11.93 -20.82
#